data_9392c61cb774f4ee552836b23ce06f12
#
_entry.id   9392c61cb774f4ee552836b23ce06f12
#
_cell.length_a   1.000
_cell.length_b   1.000
_cell.length_c   1.000
_cell.angle_alpha   90.00
_cell.angle_beta   90.00
_cell.angle_gamma   90.00
#
_symmetry.space_group_name_H-M   'P 1'
#
loop_
_entity.id
_entity.type
_entity.pdbx_description
1 polymer ?
#
loop_
_entity_poly.entity_id
_entity_poly.type
_entity_poly.pdbx_seq_one_letter_code
_entity_poly.pdbx_strand_id
1 'polypeptide(L)'
;MTNIGKSVKLGVFTLAIMNVTAVVSLRGLPAEAEYGVSSAFYYLFAALVFLIPTALVAAELAAMFQDKQGGVFRWVGEAFGKKAGFLAIWLQWIESTIWYPTVLTFGAVAIAFIGMDHTGDMLLASNRFYTLAVVLFIYWLATFISLKGLGWVGKVAKIGGLVGTIIPAGLLVILAIVYLLMGGKSQMDFSGNFLPDFTNFDNLVLAASIF
;
A
#
# COMPACT_ATOMS: atom_id res chain seq x y z
N MET A 1 -4.95 15.85 -38.27
CA MET A 1 -5.70 16.44 -37.14
C MET A 1 -5.63 15.45 -36.00
N THR A 2 -4.66 15.59 -35.13
CA THR A 2 -4.45 14.74 -33.96
C THR A 2 -5.48 15.08 -32.89
N ASN A 3 -6.35 14.13 -32.60
CA ASN A 3 -7.31 14.19 -31.51
C ASN A 3 -6.52 14.31 -30.20
N ILE A 4 -6.32 15.52 -29.71
CA ILE A 4 -5.75 15.77 -28.39
C ILE A 4 -6.74 15.19 -27.39
N GLY A 5 -6.42 14.02 -26.86
CA GLY A 5 -7.28 13.27 -25.96
C GLY A 5 -7.79 14.16 -24.84
N LYS A 6 -9.12 14.16 -24.65
CA LYS A 6 -9.76 14.81 -23.52
C LYS A 6 -9.00 14.47 -22.24
N SER A 7 -8.42 15.45 -21.57
CA SER A 7 -7.78 15.24 -20.28
C SER A 7 -8.79 14.62 -19.30
N VAL A 8 -8.57 13.38 -18.92
CA VAL A 8 -9.42 12.70 -17.94
C VAL A 8 -9.12 13.33 -16.59
N LYS A 9 -10.03 14.16 -16.09
CA LYS A 9 -9.92 14.70 -14.72
C LYS A 9 -10.44 13.64 -13.76
N LEU A 10 -9.56 13.13 -12.90
CA LEU A 10 -9.95 12.26 -11.80
C LEU A 10 -10.50 13.11 -10.65
N GLY A 11 -11.65 12.72 -10.10
CA GLY A 11 -12.19 13.38 -8.91
C GLY A 11 -11.36 13.07 -7.66
N VAL A 12 -11.40 13.97 -6.69
CA VAL A 12 -10.67 13.85 -5.40
C VAL A 12 -10.93 12.51 -4.72
N PHE A 13 -12.17 12.04 -4.70
CA PHE A 13 -12.53 10.75 -4.13
C PHE A 13 -11.84 9.57 -4.83
N THR A 14 -11.75 9.59 -6.16
CA THR A 14 -11.05 8.53 -6.91
C THR A 14 -9.56 8.54 -6.59
N LEU A 15 -8.95 9.72 -6.52
CA LEU A 15 -7.54 9.86 -6.14
C LEU A 15 -7.29 9.39 -4.71
N ALA A 16 -8.17 9.74 -3.76
CA ALA A 16 -8.07 9.28 -2.38
C ALA A 16 -8.14 7.75 -2.29
N ILE A 17 -9.10 7.09 -2.97
CA ILE A 17 -9.18 5.63 -2.99
C ILE A 17 -7.94 5.01 -3.65
N MET A 18 -7.43 5.58 -4.73
CA MET A 18 -6.20 5.09 -5.37
C MET A 18 -5.02 5.13 -4.40
N ASN A 19 -4.87 6.22 -3.62
CA ASN A 19 -3.83 6.31 -2.60
C ASN A 19 -4.04 5.29 -1.46
N VAL A 20 -5.27 5.16 -0.95
CA VAL A 20 -5.59 4.14 0.06
C VAL A 20 -5.24 2.75 -0.45
N THR A 21 -5.61 2.42 -1.69
CA THR A 21 -5.31 1.10 -2.29
C THR A 21 -3.80 0.86 -2.45
N ALA A 22 -3.02 1.90 -2.68
CA ALA A 22 -1.57 1.79 -2.84
C ALA A 22 -0.83 1.63 -1.51
N VAL A 23 -1.33 2.26 -0.44
CA VAL A 23 -0.64 2.34 0.85
C VAL A 23 -1.20 1.37 1.88
N VAL A 24 -2.53 1.27 1.99
CA VAL A 24 -3.17 0.42 3.02
C VAL A 24 -3.10 -1.05 2.62
N SER A 25 -2.44 -1.84 3.45
CA SER A 25 -2.28 -3.28 3.25
C SER A 25 -2.82 -4.05 4.45
N LEU A 26 -3.82 -4.91 4.22
CA LEU A 26 -4.32 -5.84 5.25
C LEU A 26 -3.32 -6.98 5.53
N ARG A 27 -2.30 -7.13 4.68
CA ARG A 27 -1.25 -8.14 4.81
C ARG A 27 -0.43 -7.99 6.09
N GLY A 28 -0.20 -6.76 6.54
CA GLY A 28 0.60 -6.47 7.73
C GLY A 28 -0.11 -6.75 9.05
N LEU A 29 -1.46 -6.81 9.06
CA LEU A 29 -2.25 -6.89 10.29
C LEU A 29 -1.83 -8.02 11.26
N PRO A 30 -1.50 -9.26 10.82
CA PRO A 30 -1.05 -10.30 11.75
C PRO A 30 0.26 -9.94 12.44
N ALA A 31 1.23 -9.40 11.72
CA ALA A 31 2.52 -8.98 12.29
C ALA A 31 2.33 -7.78 13.24
N GLU A 32 1.46 -6.86 12.89
CA GLU A 32 1.16 -5.68 13.72
C GLU A 32 0.41 -6.03 14.99
N ALA A 33 -0.42 -7.09 14.98
CA ALA A 33 -1.12 -7.57 16.16
C ALA A 33 -0.17 -8.05 17.26
N GLU A 34 1.06 -8.48 16.91
CA GLU A 34 2.07 -8.89 17.88
C GLU A 34 2.58 -7.72 18.74
N TYR A 35 2.48 -6.49 18.25
CA TYR A 35 2.93 -5.29 18.96
C TYR A 35 1.88 -4.71 19.92
N GLY A 36 0.67 -5.27 19.92
CA GLY A 36 -0.40 -4.89 20.84
C GLY A 36 -0.74 -3.40 20.78
N VAL A 37 -0.94 -2.78 21.94
CA VAL A 37 -1.35 -1.35 22.06
C VAL A 37 -0.29 -0.38 21.52
N SER A 38 1.00 -0.75 21.57
CA SER A 38 2.09 0.08 21.07
C SER A 38 2.03 0.33 19.56
N SER A 39 1.37 -0.55 18.78
CA SER A 39 1.17 -0.34 17.35
C SER A 39 0.42 0.96 17.06
N ALA A 40 -0.58 1.30 17.87
CA ALA A 40 -1.31 2.55 17.74
C ALA A 40 -0.42 3.79 17.94
N PHE A 41 0.53 3.73 18.88
CA PHE A 41 1.51 4.79 19.07
C PHE A 41 2.38 4.95 17.83
N TYR A 42 2.93 3.87 17.29
CA TYR A 42 3.80 3.92 16.11
C TYR A 42 3.08 4.50 14.89
N TYR A 43 1.82 4.10 14.65
CA TYR A 43 1.02 4.65 13.57
C TYR A 43 0.74 6.14 13.73
N LEU A 44 0.37 6.58 14.93
CA LEU A 44 0.14 8.00 15.21
C LEU A 44 1.42 8.81 15.04
N PHE A 45 2.53 8.30 15.54
CA PHE A 45 3.84 8.95 15.41
C PHE A 45 4.26 9.06 13.94
N ALA A 46 4.18 7.96 13.17
CA ALA A 46 4.48 7.96 11.75
C ALA A 46 3.55 8.91 10.97
N ALA A 47 2.26 8.95 11.31
CA ALA A 47 1.32 9.86 10.68
C ALA A 47 1.66 11.33 10.92
N LEU A 48 2.01 11.70 12.15
CA LEU A 48 2.31 13.09 12.53
C LEU A 48 3.68 13.56 12.03
N VAL A 49 4.69 12.70 12.11
CA VAL A 49 6.08 13.09 11.81
C VAL A 49 6.44 12.89 10.34
N PHE A 50 5.84 11.91 9.67
CA PHE A 50 6.18 11.57 8.30
C PHE A 50 5.02 11.80 7.33
N LEU A 51 3.86 11.15 7.52
CA LEU A 51 2.77 11.17 6.55
C LEU A 51 2.21 12.58 6.30
N ILE A 52 1.86 13.31 7.35
CA ILE A 52 1.26 14.65 7.22
C ILE A 52 2.26 15.64 6.61
N PRO A 53 3.51 15.78 7.10
CA PRO A 53 4.48 16.69 6.51
C PRO A 53 4.79 16.37 5.06
N THR A 54 5.01 15.10 4.71
CA THR A 54 5.32 14.71 3.34
C THR A 54 4.14 14.93 2.39
N ALA A 55 2.90 14.68 2.85
CA ALA A 55 1.71 14.95 2.07
C ALA A 55 1.51 16.45 1.80
N LEU A 56 1.75 17.31 2.80
CA LEU A 56 1.67 18.75 2.65
C LEU A 56 2.73 19.28 1.69
N VAL A 57 3.98 18.84 1.82
CA VAL A 57 5.07 19.21 0.91
C VAL A 57 4.78 18.73 -0.52
N ALA A 58 4.31 17.51 -0.69
CA ALA A 58 3.94 16.99 -2.02
C ALA A 58 2.79 17.78 -2.64
N ALA A 59 1.80 18.19 -1.85
CA ALA A 59 0.69 19.03 -2.33
C ALA A 59 1.16 20.41 -2.76
N GLU A 60 2.06 21.05 -1.99
CA GLU A 60 2.64 22.35 -2.32
C GLU A 60 3.49 22.27 -3.59
N LEU A 61 4.38 21.27 -3.70
CA LEU A 61 5.19 21.06 -4.89
C LEU A 61 4.32 20.79 -6.14
N ALA A 62 3.26 20.01 -5.99
CA ALA A 62 2.31 19.78 -7.07
C ALA A 62 1.58 21.06 -7.50
N ALA A 63 1.25 21.94 -6.56
CA ALA A 63 0.65 23.24 -6.83
C ALA A 63 1.63 24.21 -7.52
N MET A 64 2.90 24.21 -7.11
CA MET A 64 3.94 25.07 -7.70
C MET A 64 4.25 24.71 -9.15
N PHE A 65 4.16 23.45 -9.53
CA PHE A 65 4.55 22.94 -10.85
C PHE A 65 3.37 22.44 -11.70
N GLN A 66 2.17 23.02 -11.52
CA GLN A 66 0.95 22.60 -12.23
C GLN A 66 1.08 22.63 -13.77
N ASP A 67 1.84 23.58 -14.31
CA ASP A 67 1.98 23.77 -15.75
C ASP A 67 3.03 22.83 -16.39
N LYS A 68 3.72 22.05 -15.59
CA LYS A 68 4.87 21.24 -16.03
C LYS A 68 4.70 19.78 -15.60
N GLN A 69 4.77 18.89 -16.56
CA GLN A 69 4.80 17.45 -16.27
C GLN A 69 6.18 17.03 -15.74
N GLY A 70 6.23 15.96 -14.94
CA GLY A 70 7.50 15.38 -14.50
C GLY A 70 7.53 14.93 -13.02
N GLY A 71 6.56 15.30 -12.20
CA GLY A 71 6.47 14.84 -10.81
C GLY A 71 7.80 14.98 -10.05
N VAL A 72 8.22 13.92 -9.37
CA VAL A 72 9.45 13.88 -8.56
C VAL A 72 10.70 14.30 -9.34
N PHE A 73 10.81 13.90 -10.62
CA PHE A 73 11.92 14.33 -11.48
C PHE A 73 12.01 15.87 -11.53
N ARG A 74 10.87 16.51 -11.68
CA ARG A 74 10.80 17.97 -11.79
C ARG A 74 11.12 18.63 -10.45
N TRP A 75 10.51 18.15 -9.38
CA TRP A 75 10.70 18.70 -8.04
C TRP A 75 12.16 18.66 -7.59
N VAL A 76 12.79 17.51 -7.71
CA VAL A 76 14.21 17.32 -7.36
C VAL A 76 15.12 18.03 -8.36
N GLY A 77 14.76 18.01 -9.65
CA GLY A 77 15.56 18.61 -10.70
C GLY A 77 15.62 20.14 -10.64
N GLU A 78 14.56 20.81 -10.20
CA GLU A 78 14.54 22.26 -9.98
C GLU A 78 15.35 22.67 -8.74
N ALA A 79 15.30 21.85 -7.68
CA ALA A 79 16.01 22.14 -6.44
C ALA A 79 17.52 21.81 -6.52
N PHE A 80 17.90 20.68 -7.12
CA PHE A 80 19.27 20.13 -7.06
C PHE A 80 19.90 19.89 -8.44
N GLY A 81 19.21 20.26 -9.51
CA GLY A 81 19.66 20.07 -10.88
C GLY A 81 19.24 18.74 -11.53
N LYS A 82 19.32 18.71 -12.86
CA LYS A 82 18.81 17.60 -13.69
C LYS A 82 19.39 16.22 -13.35
N LYS A 83 20.68 16.17 -12.94
CA LYS A 83 21.33 14.89 -12.55
C LYS A 83 20.69 14.30 -11.30
N ALA A 84 20.40 15.13 -10.29
CA ALA A 84 19.72 14.70 -9.07
C ALA A 84 18.27 14.29 -9.36
N GLY A 85 17.55 15.02 -10.21
CA GLY A 85 16.22 14.63 -10.67
C GLY A 85 16.20 13.26 -11.35
N PHE A 86 17.19 12.99 -12.24
CA PHE A 86 17.33 11.68 -12.86
C PHE A 86 17.61 10.57 -11.83
N LEU A 87 18.51 10.81 -10.89
CA LEU A 87 18.84 9.86 -9.83
C LEU A 87 17.59 9.53 -8.99
N ALA A 88 16.78 10.52 -8.64
CA ALA A 88 15.55 10.30 -7.87
C ALA A 88 14.56 9.34 -8.61
N ILE A 89 14.34 9.55 -9.91
CA ILE A 89 13.51 8.66 -10.71
C ILE A 89 14.13 7.28 -10.89
N TRP A 90 15.43 7.21 -11.03
CA TRP A 90 16.14 5.94 -11.11
C TRP A 90 15.97 5.11 -9.84
N LEU A 91 16.12 5.73 -8.68
CA LEU A 91 15.90 5.06 -7.38
C LEU A 91 14.44 4.62 -7.20
N GLN A 92 13.48 5.47 -7.62
CA GLN A 92 12.05 5.11 -7.59
C GLN A 92 11.76 3.92 -8.53
N TRP A 93 12.42 3.85 -9.68
CA TRP A 93 12.27 2.71 -10.60
C TRP A 93 12.83 1.42 -9.97
N ILE A 94 14.01 1.48 -9.33
CA ILE A 94 14.60 0.33 -8.61
C ILE A 94 13.65 -0.15 -7.51
N GLU A 95 13.15 0.76 -6.68
CA GLU A 95 12.19 0.46 -5.62
C GLU A 95 10.96 -0.26 -6.18
N SER A 96 10.33 0.29 -7.20
CA SER A 96 9.15 -0.30 -7.85
C SER A 96 9.43 -1.69 -8.41
N THR A 97 10.63 -1.91 -8.97
CA THR A 97 11.03 -3.21 -9.54
C THR A 97 11.12 -4.31 -8.46
N ILE A 98 11.46 -3.96 -7.23
CA ILE A 98 11.51 -4.87 -6.08
C ILE A 98 10.11 -5.04 -5.46
N TRP A 99 9.38 -3.95 -5.32
CA TRP A 99 8.09 -3.91 -4.63
C TRP A 99 6.99 -4.68 -5.37
N TYR A 100 6.88 -4.52 -6.70
CA TYR A 100 5.82 -5.18 -7.49
C TYR A 100 5.85 -6.71 -7.40
N PRO A 101 6.97 -7.41 -7.61
CA PRO A 101 7.02 -8.86 -7.46
C PRO A 101 6.60 -9.32 -6.07
N THR A 102 7.00 -8.59 -5.02
CA THR A 102 6.65 -8.92 -3.63
C THR A 102 5.15 -8.88 -3.40
N VAL A 103 4.47 -7.81 -3.83
CA VAL A 103 3.02 -7.66 -3.67
C VAL A 103 2.26 -8.67 -4.53
N LEU A 104 2.69 -8.90 -5.77
CA LEU A 104 2.04 -9.85 -6.66
C LEU A 104 2.22 -11.31 -6.19
N THR A 105 3.37 -11.64 -5.59
CA THR A 105 3.59 -12.95 -4.97
C THR A 105 2.63 -13.18 -3.81
N PHE A 106 2.43 -12.17 -2.95
CA PHE A 106 1.41 -12.27 -1.89
C PHE A 106 0.01 -12.50 -2.47
N GLY A 107 -0.36 -11.79 -3.54
CA GLY A 107 -1.61 -12.01 -4.26
C GLY A 107 -1.75 -13.42 -4.81
N ALA A 108 -0.68 -13.98 -5.40
CA ALA A 108 -0.66 -15.35 -5.92
C ALA A 108 -0.87 -16.38 -4.80
N VAL A 109 -0.20 -16.20 -3.66
CA VAL A 109 -0.38 -17.05 -2.46
C VAL A 109 -1.82 -16.94 -1.94
N ALA A 110 -2.37 -15.74 -1.81
CA ALA A 110 -3.75 -15.54 -1.36
C ALA A 110 -4.77 -16.24 -2.27
N ILE A 111 -4.56 -16.22 -3.59
CA ILE A 111 -5.41 -16.92 -4.57
C ILE A 111 -5.33 -18.45 -4.37
N ALA A 112 -4.17 -19.00 -4.00
CA ALA A 112 -4.02 -20.43 -3.75
C ALA A 112 -4.92 -20.92 -2.60
N PHE A 113 -5.15 -20.08 -1.59
CA PHE A 113 -5.99 -20.42 -0.42
C PHE A 113 -7.50 -20.25 -0.63
N ILE A 114 -7.97 -19.97 -1.84
CA ILE A 114 -9.41 -19.91 -2.15
C ILE A 114 -10.04 -21.30 -2.17
N GLY A 115 -9.25 -22.36 -2.39
CA GLY A 115 -9.74 -23.73 -2.58
C GLY A 115 -10.35 -24.40 -1.35
N MET A 116 -10.11 -23.86 -0.14
CA MET A 116 -10.56 -24.43 1.16
C MET A 116 -10.03 -25.82 1.47
N ASP A 117 -9.04 -26.31 0.75
CA ASP A 117 -8.28 -27.54 1.05
C ASP A 117 -6.90 -27.17 1.59
N HIS A 118 -6.76 -27.07 2.89
CA HIS A 118 -5.57 -26.58 3.56
C HIS A 118 -4.27 -27.25 3.06
N THR A 119 -4.29 -28.55 2.81
CA THR A 119 -3.09 -29.28 2.37
C THR A 119 -2.77 -29.00 0.90
N GLY A 120 -3.77 -29.05 0.03
CA GLY A 120 -3.63 -28.73 -1.39
C GLY A 120 -3.27 -27.27 -1.62
N ASP A 121 -3.88 -26.36 -0.86
CA ASP A 121 -3.64 -24.92 -0.93
C ASP A 121 -2.20 -24.58 -0.53
N MET A 122 -1.65 -25.19 0.53
CA MET A 122 -0.24 -25.03 0.92
C MET A 122 0.73 -25.55 -0.14
N LEU A 123 0.45 -26.71 -0.72
CA LEU A 123 1.27 -27.27 -1.82
C LEU A 123 1.26 -26.34 -3.04
N LEU A 124 0.09 -25.80 -3.37
CA LEU A 124 -0.05 -24.87 -4.48
C LEU A 124 0.66 -23.56 -4.20
N ALA A 125 0.49 -22.98 -3.01
CA ALA A 125 1.14 -21.74 -2.58
C ALA A 125 2.67 -21.83 -2.57
N SER A 126 3.22 -23.02 -2.24
CA SER A 126 4.66 -23.28 -2.23
C SER A 126 5.23 -23.59 -3.62
N ASN A 127 4.38 -23.81 -4.63
CA ASN A 127 4.81 -24.15 -5.97
C ASN A 127 5.29 -22.90 -6.72
N ARG A 128 6.59 -22.82 -6.95
CA ARG A 128 7.24 -21.69 -7.64
C ARG A 128 6.71 -21.45 -9.07
N PHE A 129 6.33 -22.49 -9.79
CA PHE A 129 5.82 -22.35 -11.17
C PHE A 129 4.41 -21.78 -11.17
N TYR A 130 3.56 -22.20 -10.24
CA TYR A 130 2.24 -21.61 -10.02
C TYR A 130 2.37 -20.12 -9.68
N THR A 131 3.17 -19.80 -8.67
CA THR A 131 3.40 -18.41 -8.24
C THR A 131 3.91 -17.55 -9.38
N LEU A 132 4.92 -18.03 -10.14
CA LEU A 132 5.45 -17.31 -11.29
C LEU A 132 4.38 -17.07 -12.37
N ALA A 133 3.60 -18.09 -12.70
CA ALA A 133 2.55 -17.99 -13.72
C ALA A 133 1.48 -16.97 -13.33
N VAL A 134 1.01 -17.01 -12.08
CA VAL A 134 0.01 -16.07 -11.56
C VAL A 134 0.57 -14.64 -11.51
N VAL A 135 1.80 -14.46 -11.03
CA VAL A 135 2.46 -13.14 -10.96
C VAL A 135 2.59 -12.55 -12.37
N LEU A 136 3.07 -13.32 -13.34
CA LEU A 136 3.20 -12.87 -14.74
C LEU A 136 1.82 -12.54 -15.34
N PHE A 137 0.83 -13.38 -15.10
CA PHE A 137 -0.53 -13.14 -15.59
C PHE A 137 -1.12 -11.83 -15.05
N ILE A 138 -1.03 -11.60 -13.73
CA ILE A 138 -1.55 -10.36 -13.10
C ILE A 138 -0.76 -9.14 -13.58
N TYR A 139 0.57 -9.25 -13.68
CA TYR A 139 1.42 -8.17 -14.15
C TYR A 139 1.06 -7.74 -15.58
N TRP A 140 0.92 -8.69 -16.51
CA TRP A 140 0.53 -8.38 -17.89
C TRP A 140 -0.90 -7.86 -17.97
N LEU A 141 -1.83 -8.41 -17.20
CA LEU A 141 -3.20 -7.91 -17.11
C LEU A 141 -3.22 -6.44 -16.66
N ALA A 142 -2.49 -6.11 -15.60
CA ALA A 142 -2.38 -4.73 -15.12
C ALA A 142 -1.73 -3.81 -16.18
N THR A 143 -0.71 -4.30 -16.90
CA THR A 143 -0.07 -3.57 -17.99
C THR A 143 -1.06 -3.28 -19.12
N PHE A 144 -1.83 -4.26 -19.56
CA PHE A 144 -2.86 -4.07 -20.60
C PHE A 144 -3.96 -3.09 -20.16
N ILE A 145 -4.36 -3.14 -18.89
CA ILE A 145 -5.32 -2.16 -18.33
C ILE A 145 -4.70 -0.75 -18.34
N SER A 146 -3.43 -0.62 -17.98
CA SER A 146 -2.71 0.64 -17.98
C SER A 146 -2.61 1.27 -19.38
N LEU A 147 -2.43 0.45 -20.42
CA LEU A 147 -2.41 0.91 -21.82
C LEU A 147 -3.75 1.51 -22.28
N LYS A 148 -4.86 1.16 -21.62
CA LYS A 148 -6.18 1.78 -21.90
C LYS A 148 -6.33 3.18 -21.31
N GLY A 149 -5.33 3.64 -20.56
CA GLY A 149 -5.24 4.99 -20.02
C GLY A 149 -5.78 5.15 -18.60
N LEU A 150 -5.51 6.35 -18.05
CA LEU A 150 -5.74 6.71 -16.65
C LEU A 150 -7.20 6.50 -16.17
N GLY A 151 -8.18 6.66 -17.05
CA GLY A 151 -9.58 6.45 -16.71
C GLY A 151 -9.90 5.00 -16.35
N TRP A 152 -9.30 4.04 -17.05
CA TRP A 152 -9.44 2.60 -16.76
C TRP A 152 -8.68 2.21 -15.49
N VAL A 153 -7.47 2.71 -15.34
CA VAL A 153 -6.66 2.50 -14.12
C VAL A 153 -7.42 3.01 -12.90
N GLY A 154 -8.00 4.21 -12.96
CA GLY A 154 -8.79 4.77 -11.87
C GLY A 154 -10.05 3.95 -11.53
N LYS A 155 -10.75 3.40 -12.53
CA LYS A 155 -11.90 2.51 -12.31
C LYS A 155 -11.49 1.21 -11.60
N VAL A 156 -10.44 0.55 -12.10
CA VAL A 156 -9.95 -0.72 -11.53
C VAL A 156 -9.42 -0.50 -10.12
N ALA A 157 -8.63 0.55 -9.90
CA ALA A 157 -8.11 0.89 -8.58
C ALA A 157 -9.24 1.23 -7.60
N LYS A 158 -10.29 1.95 -8.03
CA LYS A 158 -11.45 2.25 -7.19
C LYS A 158 -12.21 0.99 -6.79
N ILE A 159 -12.49 0.09 -7.72
CA ILE A 159 -13.20 -1.16 -7.44
C ILE A 159 -12.33 -2.08 -6.57
N GLY A 160 -11.07 -2.26 -6.95
CA GLY A 160 -10.10 -3.07 -6.20
C GLY A 160 -9.88 -2.56 -4.78
N GLY A 161 -9.74 -1.24 -4.60
CA GLY A 161 -9.59 -0.63 -3.28
C GLY A 161 -10.84 -0.77 -2.41
N LEU A 162 -12.02 -0.59 -3.00
CA LEU A 162 -13.27 -0.75 -2.26
C LEU A 162 -13.49 -2.21 -1.84
N VAL A 163 -13.42 -3.13 -2.79
CA VAL A 163 -13.73 -4.55 -2.58
C VAL A 163 -12.57 -5.30 -1.89
N GLY A 164 -11.32 -4.95 -2.20
CA GLY A 164 -10.15 -5.66 -1.70
C GLY A 164 -9.56 -5.07 -0.42
N THR A 165 -9.87 -3.83 -0.08
CA THR A 165 -9.29 -3.17 1.11
C THR A 165 -10.37 -2.65 2.06
N ILE A 166 -11.26 -1.77 1.61
CA ILE A 166 -12.19 -1.06 2.51
C ILE A 166 -13.25 -2.02 3.07
N ILE A 167 -13.87 -2.82 2.20
CA ILE A 167 -14.92 -3.78 2.65
C ILE A 167 -14.34 -4.85 3.57
N PRO A 168 -13.22 -5.54 3.24
CA PRO A 168 -12.62 -6.52 4.16
C PRO A 168 -12.15 -5.90 5.46
N ALA A 169 -11.54 -4.70 5.45
CA ALA A 169 -11.16 -4.01 6.67
C ALA A 169 -12.37 -3.71 7.55
N GLY A 170 -13.45 -3.18 6.97
CA GLY A 170 -14.70 -2.93 7.67
C GLY A 170 -15.32 -4.21 8.24
N LEU A 171 -15.29 -5.29 7.48
CA LEU A 171 -15.78 -6.60 7.94
C LEU A 171 -14.97 -7.11 9.14
N LEU A 172 -13.64 -7.01 9.11
CA LEU A 172 -12.78 -7.40 10.23
C LEU A 172 -13.11 -6.61 11.50
N VAL A 173 -13.32 -5.29 11.38
CA VAL A 173 -13.72 -4.44 12.52
C VAL A 173 -15.08 -4.86 13.06
N ILE A 174 -16.07 -5.09 12.19
CA ILE A 174 -17.40 -5.55 12.61
C ILE A 174 -17.32 -6.91 13.31
N LEU A 175 -16.58 -7.86 12.75
CA LEU A 175 -16.40 -9.19 13.36
C LEU A 175 -15.71 -9.10 14.72
N ALA A 176 -14.70 -8.24 14.87
CA ALA A 176 -14.03 -7.99 16.14
C ALA A 176 -15.02 -7.44 17.20
N ILE A 177 -15.85 -6.47 16.82
CA ILE A 177 -16.88 -5.91 17.72
C ILE A 177 -17.89 -6.98 18.11
N VAL A 178 -18.41 -7.76 17.14
CA VAL A 178 -19.36 -8.85 17.41
C VAL A 178 -18.74 -9.89 18.35
N TYR A 179 -17.49 -10.28 18.11
CA TYR A 179 -16.77 -11.23 18.96
C TYR A 179 -16.70 -10.75 20.43
N LEU A 180 -16.37 -9.48 20.64
CA LEU A 180 -16.31 -8.89 21.98
C LEU A 180 -17.71 -8.82 22.65
N LEU A 181 -18.74 -8.45 21.88
CA LEU A 181 -20.12 -8.40 22.38
C LEU A 181 -20.67 -9.78 22.75
N MET A 182 -20.21 -10.85 22.07
CA MET A 182 -20.54 -12.25 22.41
C MET A 182 -19.78 -12.78 23.63
N GLY A 183 -19.00 -11.95 24.32
CA GLY A 183 -18.23 -12.34 25.49
C GLY A 183 -16.87 -12.94 25.18
N GLY A 184 -16.40 -12.82 23.96
CA GLY A 184 -15.03 -13.19 23.55
C GLY A 184 -14.00 -12.34 24.30
N LYS A 185 -12.94 -12.98 24.78
CA LYS A 185 -11.84 -12.28 25.45
C LYS A 185 -10.89 -11.70 24.41
N SER A 186 -10.56 -10.42 24.55
CA SER A 186 -9.49 -9.83 23.76
C SER A 186 -8.18 -10.57 24.01
N GLN A 187 -7.48 -10.96 22.94
CA GLN A 187 -6.12 -11.48 23.01
C GLN A 187 -5.08 -10.36 23.17
N MET A 188 -5.50 -9.11 22.93
CA MET A 188 -4.64 -7.96 23.12
C MET A 188 -4.43 -7.70 24.60
N ASP A 189 -3.18 -7.62 25.01
CA ASP A 189 -2.80 -7.19 26.35
C ASP A 189 -2.89 -5.68 26.45
N PHE A 190 -3.98 -5.19 27.06
CA PHE A 190 -4.17 -3.76 27.33
C PHE A 190 -3.37 -3.25 28.53
N SER A 191 -2.68 -4.16 29.28
CA SER A 191 -1.78 -3.76 30.37
C SER A 191 -0.43 -3.25 29.84
N GLY A 192 -0.12 -3.52 28.57
CA GLY A 192 1.06 -3.02 27.89
C GLY A 192 1.09 -1.49 27.83
N ASN A 193 2.28 -0.91 27.95
CA ASN A 193 2.44 0.54 27.83
C ASN A 193 2.11 1.00 26.41
N PHE A 194 1.30 2.08 26.31
CA PHE A 194 1.05 2.76 25.04
C PHE A 194 2.36 3.30 24.42
N LEU A 195 3.25 3.80 25.26
CA LEU A 195 4.59 4.24 24.88
C LEU A 195 5.50 3.01 24.86
N PRO A 196 6.12 2.68 23.72
CA PRO A 196 7.08 1.61 23.65
C PRO A 196 8.32 1.93 24.48
N ASP A 197 8.93 0.90 25.04
CA ASP A 197 10.21 1.04 25.72
C ASP A 197 11.34 1.17 24.70
N PHE A 198 11.80 2.40 24.48
CA PHE A 198 12.89 2.72 23.55
C PHE A 198 14.28 2.33 24.07
N THR A 199 14.40 1.80 25.27
CA THR A 199 15.69 1.26 25.77
C THR A 199 15.99 -0.11 25.17
N ASN A 200 14.97 -0.81 24.66
CA ASN A 200 15.12 -2.09 23.99
C ASN A 200 15.43 -1.87 22.50
N PHE A 201 16.54 -2.48 22.04
CA PHE A 201 16.99 -2.38 20.65
C PHE A 201 15.95 -2.93 19.66
N ASP A 202 15.22 -3.98 20.02
CA ASP A 202 14.18 -4.57 19.18
C ASP A 202 13.02 -3.58 18.91
N ASN A 203 12.64 -2.79 19.90
CA ASN A 203 11.65 -1.74 19.74
C ASN A 203 12.13 -0.59 18.84
N LEU A 204 13.42 -0.28 18.85
CA LEU A 204 14.01 0.70 17.92
C LEU A 204 14.04 0.19 16.49
N VAL A 205 14.39 -1.08 16.27
CA VAL A 205 14.35 -1.73 14.96
C VAL A 205 12.93 -1.75 14.43
N LEU A 206 11.96 -2.04 15.30
CA LEU A 206 10.55 -2.00 14.98
C LEU A 206 10.09 -0.61 14.55
N ALA A 207 10.39 0.41 15.36
CA ALA A 207 10.07 1.78 15.01
C ALA A 207 10.64 2.17 13.64
N ALA A 208 11.89 1.76 13.36
CA ALA A 208 12.53 2.00 12.06
C ALA A 208 11.88 1.23 10.89
N SER A 209 11.21 0.11 11.16
CA SER A 209 10.54 -0.69 10.11
C SER A 209 9.17 -0.14 9.68
N ILE A 210 8.59 0.78 10.46
CA ILE A 210 7.30 1.42 10.17
C ILE A 210 7.47 2.66 9.27
N PHE A 211 8.67 3.23 9.20
CA PHE A 211 9.04 4.34 8.32
C PHE A 211 9.68 3.86 7.02
#